data_487e433e4608914ad933d8c9bdccfbd0
#
_entry.id   487e433e4608914ad933d8c9bdccfbd0
#
_cell.length_a   1.000
_cell.length_b   1.000
_cell.length_c   1.000
_cell.angle_alpha   90.00
_cell.angle_beta   90.00
_cell.angle_gamma   90.00
#
_symmetry.space_group_name_H-M   'P 1'
#
loop_
_entity.id
_entity.type
_entity.pdbx_description
1 polymer ?
#
loop_
_entity_poly.entity_id
_entity_poly.type
_entity_poly.pdbx_seq_one_letter_code
_entity_poly.pdbx_strand_id
1 'polypeptide(L)'
;MELVDIPVQDIDVINRLRKTDANKIHELAESIKDIDLLHPIAVAKKNDRYVLLSGEHRLSAFKLLERPTIPSVVRENNPLINQLVEISENICSNRLNAIEESKCIVLREKILIELGRKAVVGSNQYTEDKITNTELANQLGISRRVYQYKKQVANLDLKAQEILGQTKYANNMMDMVKLSKQPVEVQMEVAKILESTPTTTFRQAFVTAKLRLIPDAWSADNRKLREEILPPRSIMKFEREKNKLNDICKTVSHNEELRRTKKTALFGTNVVSNYTMLPEHSRWFIKYFSNEGDLICDNTCGRGTNILAGAYEGRAVIGYDLNKNNLDCIEEALEKYIGKVPYKLHHSCGVEMVEYAEAQNMIDLFINDIPYILSAEKYTDDPRDLCNIKDLDRFYARVEVMMTNMKRLIKPSNYEKGIFKPIIMKVGSQRRGTKGFIDMATDIEMLARKHSLILHDKIMNELRPSMQSYIINTSFQKRFTMKIHETNLVFVKYE
;
A
#
# COMPACT_ATOMS: atom_id res chain seq x y z
N MET A 1 -23.29 -20.91 50.53
CA MET A 1 -23.31 -19.47 50.22
C MET A 1 -24.50 -18.89 50.90
N GLU A 2 -24.27 -17.96 51.76
CA GLU A 2 -25.31 -17.35 52.60
C GLU A 2 -25.91 -16.15 51.84
N LEU A 3 -27.20 -16.04 51.76
CA LEU A 3 -27.94 -14.92 51.22
C LEU A 3 -28.20 -13.93 52.34
N VAL A 4 -27.70 -12.71 52.23
CA VAL A 4 -27.76 -11.68 53.27
C VAL A 4 -28.24 -10.37 52.64
N ASP A 5 -29.16 -9.68 53.32
CA ASP A 5 -29.55 -8.32 52.97
C ASP A 5 -28.53 -7.32 53.49
N ILE A 6 -27.79 -6.67 52.58
CA ILE A 6 -26.73 -5.73 52.90
C ILE A 6 -27.20 -4.31 52.65
N PRO A 7 -26.90 -3.36 53.59
CA PRO A 7 -27.20 -1.95 53.36
C PRO A 7 -26.52 -1.45 52.06
N VAL A 8 -27.28 -0.82 51.19
CA VAL A 8 -26.77 -0.31 49.92
C VAL A 8 -25.61 0.67 50.06
N GLN A 9 -25.61 1.45 51.13
CA GLN A 9 -24.53 2.41 51.49
C GLN A 9 -23.24 1.75 51.95
N ASP A 10 -23.25 0.48 52.36
CA ASP A 10 -22.07 -0.24 52.84
C ASP A 10 -21.33 -0.98 51.72
N ILE A 11 -21.80 -0.84 50.48
CA ILE A 11 -21.25 -1.51 49.33
C ILE A 11 -20.43 -0.52 48.48
N ASP A 12 -19.13 -0.76 48.41
CA ASP A 12 -18.17 0.00 47.60
C ASP A 12 -18.06 -0.60 46.20
N VAL A 13 -18.03 0.28 45.21
CA VAL A 13 -17.77 -0.07 43.78
C VAL A 13 -16.35 0.41 43.45
N ILE A 14 -15.41 -0.51 43.25
CA ILE A 14 -13.99 -0.19 43.03
C ILE A 14 -13.52 -0.75 41.69
N ASN A 15 -12.77 0.08 40.92
CA ASN A 15 -12.02 -0.30 39.69
C ASN A 15 -12.76 -1.23 38.72
N ARG A 16 -13.95 -0.82 38.25
CA ARG A 16 -14.74 -1.61 37.32
C ARG A 16 -14.16 -1.59 35.90
N LEU A 17 -14.19 -2.73 35.24
CA LEU A 17 -13.73 -2.90 33.85
C LEU A 17 -14.64 -2.16 32.84
N ARG A 18 -15.86 -1.79 33.24
CA ARG A 18 -16.85 -1.17 32.35
C ARG A 18 -17.64 -0.06 33.05
N LYS A 19 -18.07 0.96 32.28
CA LYS A 19 -19.02 1.98 32.75
C LYS A 19 -20.44 1.45 32.65
N THR A 20 -21.28 1.84 33.62
CA THR A 20 -22.71 1.50 33.61
C THR A 20 -23.49 2.26 32.54
N ASP A 21 -24.55 1.64 32.02
CA ASP A 21 -25.45 2.22 31.06
C ASP A 21 -26.72 2.75 31.79
N ALA A 22 -26.90 4.07 31.75
CA ALA A 22 -28.01 4.74 32.44
C ALA A 22 -29.41 4.27 32.01
N ASN A 23 -29.62 3.99 30.71
CA ASN A 23 -30.90 3.53 30.21
C ASN A 23 -31.23 2.16 30.79
N LYS A 24 -30.27 1.25 30.85
CA LYS A 24 -30.45 -0.08 31.41
C LYS A 24 -30.69 -0.05 32.93
N ILE A 25 -30.14 0.93 33.64
CA ILE A 25 -30.40 1.12 35.07
C ILE A 25 -31.88 1.49 35.26
N HIS A 26 -32.40 2.39 34.44
CA HIS A 26 -33.83 2.77 34.50
C HIS A 26 -34.76 1.62 34.16
N GLU A 27 -34.48 0.90 33.06
CA GLU A 27 -35.29 -0.29 32.67
C GLU A 27 -35.30 -1.34 33.79
N LEU A 28 -34.14 -1.58 34.41
CA LEU A 28 -34.02 -2.54 35.49
C LEU A 28 -34.72 -2.05 36.78
N ALA A 29 -34.65 -0.75 37.07
CA ALA A 29 -35.37 -0.17 38.19
C ALA A 29 -36.88 -0.32 38.06
N GLU A 30 -37.44 -0.07 36.86
CA GLU A 30 -38.88 -0.32 36.62
C GLU A 30 -39.24 -1.81 36.79
N SER A 31 -38.44 -2.70 36.24
CA SER A 31 -38.63 -4.15 36.40
C SER A 31 -38.58 -4.59 37.88
N ILE A 32 -37.65 -4.02 38.68
CA ILE A 32 -37.54 -4.34 40.11
C ILE A 32 -38.76 -3.82 40.91
N LYS A 33 -39.38 -2.74 40.49
CA LYS A 33 -40.63 -2.30 41.13
C LYS A 33 -41.76 -3.31 40.94
N ASP A 34 -41.84 -3.93 39.76
CA ASP A 34 -42.96 -4.81 39.39
C ASP A 34 -42.79 -6.23 39.94
N ILE A 35 -41.59 -6.79 39.89
CA ILE A 35 -41.35 -8.23 40.16
C ILE A 35 -40.25 -8.50 41.17
N ASP A 36 -39.73 -7.45 41.84
CA ASP A 36 -38.61 -7.48 42.76
C ASP A 36 -37.30 -8.03 42.14
N LEU A 37 -36.23 -8.20 42.93
CA LEU A 37 -34.93 -8.64 42.46
C LEU A 37 -34.88 -10.15 42.30
N LEU A 38 -34.82 -10.65 41.06
CA LEU A 38 -34.81 -12.09 40.76
C LEU A 38 -33.45 -12.75 41.11
N HIS A 39 -32.35 -12.01 41.02
CA HIS A 39 -31.00 -12.55 41.24
C HIS A 39 -30.20 -11.64 42.16
N PRO A 40 -29.65 -12.14 43.29
CA PRO A 40 -28.86 -11.34 44.22
C PRO A 40 -27.57 -10.83 43.57
N ILE A 41 -27.02 -9.75 44.13
CA ILE A 41 -25.65 -9.30 43.78
C ILE A 41 -24.61 -10.17 44.48
N ALA A 42 -23.37 -10.16 43.99
CA ALA A 42 -22.24 -10.80 44.68
C ALA A 42 -21.32 -9.74 45.24
N VAL A 43 -20.93 -9.90 46.51
CA VAL A 43 -20.03 -9.00 47.23
C VAL A 43 -18.97 -9.79 48.00
N ALA A 44 -17.85 -9.13 48.26
CA ALA A 44 -16.79 -9.64 49.19
C ALA A 44 -16.69 -8.75 50.41
N LYS A 45 -16.54 -9.35 51.61
CA LYS A 45 -16.35 -8.61 52.84
C LYS A 45 -14.93 -8.03 52.89
N LYS A 46 -14.81 -6.72 53.14
CA LYS A 46 -13.52 -6.02 53.29
C LYS A 46 -13.60 -5.11 54.53
N ASN A 47 -13.00 -5.56 55.60
CA ASN A 47 -13.15 -4.93 56.93
C ASN A 47 -14.67 -4.87 57.33
N ASP A 48 -15.17 -3.69 57.67
CA ASP A 48 -16.56 -3.46 58.04
C ASP A 48 -17.47 -3.10 56.85
N ARG A 49 -16.96 -3.13 55.64
CA ARG A 49 -17.70 -2.81 54.42
C ARG A 49 -17.67 -3.97 53.44
N TYR A 50 -18.40 -3.83 52.33
CA TYR A 50 -18.47 -4.81 51.27
C TYR A 50 -17.97 -4.21 49.93
N VAL A 51 -17.27 -5.01 49.14
CA VAL A 51 -16.85 -4.64 47.80
C VAL A 51 -17.70 -5.40 46.81
N LEU A 52 -18.32 -4.69 45.87
CA LEU A 52 -19.13 -5.27 44.83
C LEU A 52 -18.27 -6.15 43.88
N LEU A 53 -18.66 -7.40 43.67
CA LEU A 53 -18.03 -8.33 42.71
C LEU A 53 -18.81 -8.40 41.41
N SER A 54 -20.15 -8.46 41.48
CA SER A 54 -21.05 -8.61 40.32
C SER A 54 -22.39 -7.97 40.61
N GLY A 55 -23.00 -7.34 39.58
CA GLY A 55 -24.36 -6.79 39.66
C GLY A 55 -24.42 -5.27 39.80
N GLU A 56 -23.50 -4.49 39.19
CA GLU A 56 -23.47 -3.04 39.34
C GLU A 56 -24.75 -2.33 38.85
N HIS A 57 -25.36 -2.79 37.74
CA HIS A 57 -26.64 -2.25 37.28
C HIS A 57 -27.75 -2.49 38.30
N ARG A 58 -27.79 -3.68 38.98
CA ARG A 58 -28.74 -4.00 40.04
C ARG A 58 -28.55 -3.11 41.26
N LEU A 59 -27.29 -2.93 41.69
CA LEU A 59 -27.00 -2.04 42.80
C LEU A 59 -27.37 -0.58 42.47
N SER A 60 -27.07 -0.12 41.24
CA SER A 60 -27.43 1.23 40.80
C SER A 60 -28.97 1.42 40.70
N ALA A 61 -29.69 0.41 40.25
CA ALA A 61 -31.16 0.43 40.26
C ALA A 61 -31.74 0.51 41.68
N PHE A 62 -31.17 -0.24 42.64
CA PHE A 62 -31.56 -0.14 44.05
C PHE A 62 -31.26 1.24 44.66
N LYS A 63 -30.14 1.85 44.29
CA LYS A 63 -29.81 3.25 44.67
C LYS A 63 -30.84 4.22 44.07
N LEU A 64 -31.21 4.06 42.80
CA LEU A 64 -32.20 4.90 42.13
C LEU A 64 -33.60 4.75 42.76
N LEU A 65 -33.94 3.57 43.25
CA LEU A 65 -35.19 3.28 43.96
C LEU A 65 -35.15 3.60 45.44
N GLU A 66 -34.05 4.15 45.95
CA GLU A 66 -33.84 4.47 47.38
C GLU A 66 -34.11 3.29 48.34
N ARG A 67 -33.91 2.03 47.84
CA ARG A 67 -34.02 0.83 48.65
C ARG A 67 -32.89 0.77 49.68
N PRO A 68 -33.18 0.52 50.99
CA PRO A 68 -32.16 0.57 52.05
C PRO A 68 -31.21 -0.62 51.99
N THR A 69 -31.64 -1.79 51.60
CA THR A 69 -30.84 -3.03 51.54
C THR A 69 -31.01 -3.72 50.21
N ILE A 70 -30.06 -4.58 49.86
CA ILE A 70 -30.08 -5.37 48.63
C ILE A 70 -29.69 -6.83 48.91
N PRO A 71 -30.44 -7.82 48.41
CA PRO A 71 -30.12 -9.22 48.53
C PRO A 71 -28.75 -9.52 47.92
N SER A 72 -27.84 -10.08 48.69
CA SER A 72 -26.45 -10.24 48.36
C SER A 72 -25.91 -11.62 48.72
N VAL A 73 -25.05 -12.17 47.91
CA VAL A 73 -24.23 -13.36 48.23
C VAL A 73 -22.84 -12.90 48.65
N VAL A 74 -22.49 -13.18 49.90
CA VAL A 74 -21.17 -12.84 50.45
C VAL A 74 -20.13 -13.92 50.10
N ARG A 75 -18.98 -13.52 49.56
CA ARG A 75 -17.84 -14.37 49.25
C ARG A 75 -16.61 -13.97 50.06
N GLU A 76 -15.70 -14.92 50.23
CA GLU A 76 -14.39 -14.62 50.79
C GLU A 76 -13.65 -13.60 49.92
N ASN A 77 -12.96 -12.67 50.60
CA ASN A 77 -12.25 -11.61 49.89
C ASN A 77 -10.88 -12.09 49.40
N ASN A 78 -10.87 -12.67 48.20
CA ASN A 78 -9.64 -12.97 47.48
C ASN A 78 -9.60 -12.10 46.21
N PRO A 79 -8.68 -11.13 46.09
CA PRO A 79 -8.64 -10.19 44.97
C PRO A 79 -8.61 -10.86 43.61
N LEU A 80 -7.87 -11.94 43.45
CA LEU A 80 -7.77 -12.67 42.17
C LEU A 80 -9.08 -13.40 41.80
N ILE A 81 -9.70 -14.04 42.82
CA ILE A 81 -11.00 -14.71 42.64
C ILE A 81 -12.10 -13.67 42.35
N ASN A 82 -12.05 -12.53 43.02
CA ASN A 82 -13.00 -11.44 42.79
C ASN A 82 -12.94 -10.92 41.37
N GLN A 83 -11.75 -10.68 40.82
CA GLN A 83 -11.55 -10.31 39.42
C GLN A 83 -12.03 -11.42 38.48
N LEU A 84 -11.78 -12.69 38.79
CA LEU A 84 -12.23 -13.81 37.98
C LEU A 84 -13.77 -13.88 37.90
N VAL A 85 -14.47 -13.60 38.99
CA VAL A 85 -15.95 -13.52 39.03
C VAL A 85 -16.44 -12.37 38.12
N GLU A 86 -15.88 -11.19 38.26
CA GLU A 86 -16.24 -10.05 37.42
C GLU A 86 -16.03 -10.32 35.92
N ILE A 87 -14.88 -10.88 35.54
CA ILE A 87 -14.57 -11.23 34.15
C ILE A 87 -15.52 -12.28 33.63
N SER A 88 -15.82 -13.30 34.42
CA SER A 88 -16.73 -14.39 34.03
C SER A 88 -18.16 -13.86 33.79
N GLU A 89 -18.65 -12.97 34.65
CA GLU A 89 -19.94 -12.32 34.45
C GLU A 89 -19.97 -11.50 33.14
N ASN A 90 -18.94 -10.69 32.91
CA ASN A 90 -18.85 -9.87 31.70
C ASN A 90 -18.85 -10.71 30.42
N ILE A 91 -18.10 -11.81 30.39
CA ILE A 91 -18.07 -12.73 29.23
C ILE A 91 -19.42 -13.38 29.01
N CYS A 92 -20.10 -13.85 30.07
CA CYS A 92 -21.36 -14.55 29.98
C CYS A 92 -22.53 -13.61 29.64
N SER A 93 -22.44 -12.32 29.89
CA SER A 93 -23.52 -11.36 29.65
C SER A 93 -23.78 -11.03 28.18
N ASN A 94 -23.02 -11.58 27.24
CA ASN A 94 -23.08 -11.37 25.77
C ASN A 94 -23.12 -9.88 25.33
N ARG A 95 -22.53 -8.99 26.12
CA ARG A 95 -22.55 -7.52 25.89
C ARG A 95 -21.21 -6.92 25.48
N LEU A 96 -20.16 -7.74 25.43
CA LEU A 96 -18.82 -7.31 25.06
C LEU A 96 -18.64 -7.33 23.55
N ASN A 97 -17.99 -6.31 22.98
CA ASN A 97 -17.50 -6.43 21.62
C ASN A 97 -16.28 -7.38 21.57
N ALA A 98 -15.86 -7.77 20.36
CA ALA A 98 -14.79 -8.77 20.21
C ALA A 98 -13.43 -8.34 20.80
N ILE A 99 -13.16 -7.04 20.88
CA ILE A 99 -11.93 -6.49 21.48
C ILE A 99 -12.04 -6.61 23.01
N GLU A 100 -13.13 -6.17 23.61
CA GLU A 100 -13.40 -6.25 25.04
C GLU A 100 -13.39 -7.70 25.53
N GLU A 101 -14.06 -8.58 24.81
CA GLU A 101 -14.07 -10.01 25.13
C GLU A 101 -12.67 -10.62 25.07
N SER A 102 -11.85 -10.22 24.09
CA SER A 102 -10.46 -10.66 23.97
C SER A 102 -9.61 -10.22 25.18
N LYS A 103 -9.79 -8.99 25.67
CA LYS A 103 -9.15 -8.49 26.89
C LYS A 103 -9.54 -9.34 28.12
N CYS A 104 -10.83 -9.59 28.28
CA CYS A 104 -11.35 -10.39 29.39
C CYS A 104 -10.78 -11.82 29.39
N ILE A 105 -10.68 -12.46 28.21
CA ILE A 105 -10.12 -13.81 28.09
C ILE A 105 -8.65 -13.86 28.47
N VAL A 106 -7.84 -12.89 28.05
CA VAL A 106 -6.42 -12.85 28.40
C VAL A 106 -6.22 -12.52 29.88
N LEU A 107 -7.02 -11.62 30.44
CA LEU A 107 -6.95 -11.29 31.85
C LEU A 107 -7.38 -12.51 32.71
N ARG A 108 -8.44 -13.24 32.32
CA ARG A 108 -8.86 -14.50 32.94
C ARG A 108 -7.71 -15.53 32.92
N GLU A 109 -7.04 -15.67 31.81
CA GLU A 109 -5.89 -16.57 31.66
C GLU A 109 -4.76 -16.21 32.62
N LYS A 110 -4.40 -14.92 32.72
CA LYS A 110 -3.36 -14.44 33.65
C LYS A 110 -3.70 -14.77 35.10
N ILE A 111 -4.93 -14.48 35.53
CA ILE A 111 -5.37 -14.78 36.89
C ILE A 111 -5.33 -16.27 37.19
N LEU A 112 -5.73 -17.13 36.25
CA LEU A 112 -5.65 -18.59 36.42
C LEU A 112 -4.21 -19.09 36.50
N ILE A 113 -3.26 -18.42 35.83
CA ILE A 113 -1.82 -18.72 35.97
C ILE A 113 -1.36 -18.32 37.37
N GLU A 114 -1.67 -17.11 37.84
CA GLU A 114 -1.30 -16.62 39.19
C GLU A 114 -1.89 -17.49 40.31
N LEU A 115 -3.10 -18.02 40.12
CA LEU A 115 -3.73 -18.96 41.04
C LEU A 115 -3.15 -20.38 40.94
N GLY A 116 -2.15 -20.62 40.06
CA GLY A 116 -1.54 -21.94 39.85
C GLY A 116 -2.46 -22.94 39.16
N ARG A 117 -3.62 -22.52 38.67
CA ARG A 117 -4.66 -23.37 38.05
C ARG A 117 -4.47 -23.63 36.57
N LYS A 118 -3.52 -22.95 35.91
CA LYS A 118 -3.22 -23.13 34.48
C LYS A 118 -1.81 -23.64 34.24
N ALA A 119 -1.67 -24.57 33.26
CA ALA A 119 -0.38 -25.04 32.78
C ALA A 119 0.36 -23.94 31.99
N VAL A 120 1.63 -23.70 32.32
CA VAL A 120 2.52 -22.78 31.61
C VAL A 120 3.37 -23.58 30.60
N VAL A 121 3.62 -23.03 29.43
CA VAL A 121 4.50 -23.65 28.42
C VAL A 121 5.89 -23.91 29.02
N GLY A 122 6.34 -25.16 29.00
CA GLY A 122 7.63 -25.57 29.58
C GLY A 122 7.55 -26.25 30.95
N SER A 123 6.38 -26.32 31.61
CA SER A 123 6.18 -27.20 32.76
C SER A 123 5.94 -28.65 32.30
N ASN A 124 6.55 -29.64 32.99
CA ASN A 124 6.44 -31.08 32.67
C ASN A 124 4.98 -31.49 32.43
N GLN A 125 4.76 -32.33 31.40
CA GLN A 125 3.46 -32.86 30.98
C GLN A 125 2.68 -33.68 32.04
N TYR A 126 3.22 -33.85 33.22
CA TYR A 126 2.73 -34.73 34.29
C TYR A 126 2.04 -34.01 35.45
N THR A 127 1.66 -32.72 35.29
CA THR A 127 0.82 -32.08 36.33
C THR A 127 -0.64 -32.24 35.97
N GLU A 128 -1.27 -33.25 36.49
CA GLU A 128 -2.65 -33.71 36.20
C GLU A 128 -3.75 -32.68 36.53
N ASP A 129 -3.47 -31.60 37.24
CA ASP A 129 -4.48 -30.65 37.75
C ASP A 129 -4.50 -29.26 37.07
N LYS A 130 -3.78 -29.07 35.95
CA LYS A 130 -3.70 -27.73 35.32
C LYS A 130 -4.48 -27.62 34.02
N ILE A 131 -5.37 -26.62 33.98
CA ILE A 131 -6.22 -26.31 32.83
C ILE A 131 -5.39 -25.95 31.60
N THR A 132 -5.66 -26.61 30.47
CA THR A 132 -5.03 -26.37 29.15
C THR A 132 -5.76 -25.26 28.36
N ASN A 133 -5.13 -24.74 27.30
CA ASN A 133 -5.80 -23.80 26.38
C ASN A 133 -7.05 -24.37 25.71
N THR A 134 -7.08 -25.69 25.49
CA THR A 134 -8.23 -26.38 24.90
C THR A 134 -9.39 -26.43 25.89
N GLU A 135 -9.11 -26.76 27.14
CA GLU A 135 -10.12 -26.77 28.19
C GLU A 135 -10.66 -25.37 28.50
N LEU A 136 -9.80 -24.33 28.48
CA LEU A 136 -10.25 -22.94 28.61
C LEU A 136 -11.17 -22.52 27.46
N ALA A 137 -10.86 -22.91 26.23
CA ALA A 137 -11.72 -22.67 25.09
C ALA A 137 -13.07 -23.38 25.25
N ASN A 138 -13.07 -24.64 25.66
CA ASN A 138 -14.27 -25.43 25.90
C ASN A 138 -15.14 -24.83 27.02
N GLN A 139 -14.53 -24.36 28.14
CA GLN A 139 -15.26 -23.66 29.21
C GLN A 139 -15.94 -22.37 28.74
N LEU A 140 -15.44 -21.74 27.67
CA LEU A 140 -16.00 -20.54 27.05
C LEU A 140 -16.96 -20.86 25.91
N GLY A 141 -17.19 -22.14 25.57
CA GLY A 141 -18.02 -22.55 24.45
C GLY A 141 -17.47 -22.20 23.08
N ILE A 142 -16.16 -21.98 22.95
CA ILE A 142 -15.49 -21.59 21.71
C ILE A 142 -14.43 -22.61 21.27
N SER A 143 -14.13 -22.64 19.97
CA SER A 143 -13.04 -23.50 19.49
C SER A 143 -11.66 -22.99 19.93
N ARG A 144 -10.69 -23.89 20.05
CA ARG A 144 -9.29 -23.55 20.33
C ARG A 144 -8.74 -22.51 19.35
N ARG A 145 -9.16 -22.53 18.07
CA ARG A 145 -8.74 -21.56 17.06
C ARG A 145 -9.27 -20.16 17.35
N VAL A 146 -10.54 -20.04 17.71
CA VAL A 146 -11.17 -18.78 18.11
C VAL A 146 -10.51 -18.22 19.36
N TYR A 147 -10.21 -19.08 20.35
CA TYR A 147 -9.46 -18.70 21.55
C TYR A 147 -8.10 -18.09 21.22
N GLN A 148 -7.34 -18.68 20.28
CA GLN A 148 -6.06 -18.15 19.83
C GLN A 148 -6.23 -16.78 19.10
N TYR A 149 -7.27 -16.62 18.30
CA TYR A 149 -7.55 -15.33 17.64
C TYR A 149 -7.84 -14.24 18.67
N LYS A 150 -8.63 -14.53 19.70
CA LYS A 150 -8.91 -13.58 20.79
C LYS A 150 -7.64 -13.21 21.54
N LYS A 151 -6.74 -14.13 21.79
CA LYS A 151 -5.40 -13.82 22.35
C LYS A 151 -4.59 -12.89 21.45
N GLN A 152 -4.62 -13.07 20.14
CA GLN A 152 -3.94 -12.16 19.20
C GLN A 152 -4.55 -10.77 19.21
N VAL A 153 -5.88 -10.67 19.22
CA VAL A 153 -6.60 -9.38 19.29
C VAL A 153 -6.28 -8.63 20.58
N ALA A 154 -6.16 -9.32 21.70
CA ALA A 154 -5.78 -8.72 22.98
C ALA A 154 -4.34 -8.16 22.99
N ASN A 155 -3.49 -8.54 22.03
CA ASN A 155 -2.15 -7.99 21.85
C ASN A 155 -2.10 -6.71 21.00
N LEU A 156 -3.24 -6.19 20.54
CA LEU A 156 -3.31 -4.86 19.95
C LEU A 156 -2.83 -3.80 20.98
N ASP A 157 -2.25 -2.71 20.47
CA ASP A 157 -1.92 -1.56 21.32
C ASP A 157 -3.14 -1.07 22.11
N LEU A 158 -2.96 -0.70 23.38
CA LEU A 158 -4.06 -0.33 24.28
C LEU A 158 -4.87 0.86 23.76
N LYS A 159 -4.20 1.89 23.22
CA LYS A 159 -4.87 3.07 22.68
C LYS A 159 -5.60 2.74 21.38
N ALA A 160 -4.98 1.90 20.54
CA ALA A 160 -5.64 1.41 19.34
C ALA A 160 -6.90 0.59 19.67
N GLN A 161 -6.87 -0.22 20.73
CA GLN A 161 -8.03 -0.97 21.21
C GLN A 161 -9.16 -0.05 21.69
N GLU A 162 -8.83 1.04 22.41
CA GLU A 162 -9.83 2.02 22.88
C GLU A 162 -10.56 2.69 21.70
N ILE A 163 -9.79 3.16 20.71
CA ILE A 163 -10.35 3.80 19.52
C ILE A 163 -11.19 2.80 18.71
N LEU A 164 -10.60 1.63 18.38
CA LEU A 164 -11.28 0.61 17.57
C LEU A 164 -12.53 0.06 18.23
N GLY A 165 -12.56 -0.01 19.55
CA GLY A 165 -13.72 -0.43 20.34
C GLY A 165 -14.96 0.44 20.13
N GLN A 166 -14.79 1.69 19.70
CA GLN A 166 -15.88 2.62 19.38
C GLN A 166 -16.30 2.57 17.92
N THR A 167 -15.60 1.82 17.07
CA THR A 167 -15.89 1.74 15.63
C THR A 167 -16.81 0.56 15.31
N LYS A 168 -17.46 0.63 14.14
CA LYS A 168 -18.25 -0.50 13.60
C LYS A 168 -17.44 -1.78 13.39
N TYR A 169 -16.11 -1.70 13.42
CA TYR A 169 -15.19 -2.83 13.24
C TYR A 169 -14.83 -3.54 14.53
N ALA A 170 -15.28 -3.05 15.68
CA ALA A 170 -14.97 -3.64 16.99
C ALA A 170 -15.29 -5.15 17.09
N ASN A 171 -16.28 -5.62 16.33
CA ASN A 171 -16.71 -7.01 16.27
C ASN A 171 -16.10 -7.82 15.11
N ASN A 172 -15.30 -7.20 14.22
CA ASN A 172 -14.67 -7.92 13.10
C ASN A 172 -13.36 -8.59 13.55
N MET A 173 -13.49 -9.81 14.09
CA MET A 173 -12.37 -10.59 14.62
C MET A 173 -11.21 -10.74 13.64
N MET A 174 -11.50 -11.03 12.35
CA MET A 174 -10.46 -11.32 11.38
C MET A 174 -9.64 -10.09 11.01
N ASP A 175 -10.27 -8.93 10.94
CA ASP A 175 -9.57 -7.66 10.69
C ASP A 175 -8.71 -7.28 11.90
N MET A 176 -9.21 -7.48 13.11
CA MET A 176 -8.45 -7.26 14.35
C MET A 176 -7.24 -8.20 14.46
N VAL A 177 -7.39 -9.48 14.08
CA VAL A 177 -6.26 -10.44 14.01
C VAL A 177 -5.21 -10.02 12.97
N LYS A 178 -5.61 -9.48 11.81
CA LYS A 178 -4.66 -8.96 10.83
C LYS A 178 -3.91 -7.74 11.39
N LEU A 179 -4.62 -6.86 12.06
CA LEU A 179 -4.07 -5.64 12.62
C LEU A 179 -3.10 -5.93 13.77
N SER A 180 -3.41 -6.89 14.65
CA SER A 180 -2.56 -7.26 15.78
C SER A 180 -1.18 -7.78 15.40
N LYS A 181 -0.99 -8.19 14.15
CA LYS A 181 0.29 -8.64 13.58
C LYS A 181 1.13 -7.50 13.01
N GLN A 182 0.62 -6.27 13.01
CA GLN A 182 1.31 -5.11 12.46
C GLN A 182 2.05 -4.35 13.58
N PRO A 183 3.07 -3.55 13.22
CA PRO A 183 3.70 -2.61 14.15
C PRO A 183 2.68 -1.68 14.81
N VAL A 184 2.99 -1.21 16.02
CA VAL A 184 2.08 -0.37 16.82
C VAL A 184 1.68 0.91 16.08
N GLU A 185 2.62 1.49 15.33
CA GLU A 185 2.39 2.69 14.53
C GLU A 185 1.28 2.45 13.47
N VAL A 186 1.32 1.29 12.81
CA VAL A 186 0.28 0.91 11.84
C VAL A 186 -1.06 0.68 12.53
N GLN A 187 -1.07 0.04 13.71
CA GLN A 187 -2.27 -0.19 14.48
C GLN A 187 -2.95 1.13 14.85
N MET A 188 -2.15 2.08 15.36
CA MET A 188 -2.62 3.41 15.75
C MET A 188 -3.14 4.23 14.57
N GLU A 189 -2.42 4.21 13.45
CA GLU A 189 -2.83 4.98 12.27
C GLU A 189 -4.12 4.43 11.66
N VAL A 190 -4.29 3.10 11.59
CA VAL A 190 -5.56 2.46 11.17
C VAL A 190 -6.71 2.86 12.08
N ALA A 191 -6.48 2.83 13.41
CA ALA A 191 -7.50 3.21 14.40
C ALA A 191 -7.96 4.66 14.18
N LYS A 192 -7.02 5.61 14.05
CA LYS A 192 -7.31 7.04 13.79
C LYS A 192 -8.08 7.27 12.48
N ILE A 193 -7.72 6.57 11.40
CA ILE A 193 -8.42 6.70 10.11
C ILE A 193 -9.86 6.21 10.22
N LEU A 194 -10.09 5.08 10.90
CA LEU A 194 -11.43 4.51 11.07
C LEU A 194 -12.31 5.35 12.01
N GLU A 195 -11.72 6.03 12.99
CA GLU A 195 -12.39 6.98 13.87
C GLU A 195 -12.78 8.25 13.12
N SER A 196 -11.82 8.87 12.43
CA SER A 196 -12.02 10.16 11.73
C SER A 196 -12.90 10.05 10.49
N THR A 197 -12.94 8.88 9.84
CA THR A 197 -13.66 8.66 8.59
C THR A 197 -14.50 7.37 8.66
N PRO A 198 -15.68 7.39 9.31
CA PRO A 198 -16.52 6.20 9.56
C PRO A 198 -17.00 5.48 8.29
N THR A 199 -17.00 6.16 7.14
CA THR A 199 -17.38 5.59 5.83
C THR A 199 -16.29 4.73 5.22
N THR A 200 -15.03 4.91 5.64
CA THR A 200 -13.87 4.17 5.13
C THR A 200 -13.96 2.68 5.49
N THR A 201 -13.63 1.80 4.54
CA THR A 201 -13.53 0.37 4.81
C THR A 201 -12.24 0.04 5.56
N PHE A 202 -12.25 -1.04 6.34
CA PHE A 202 -11.04 -1.49 7.05
C PHE A 202 -9.86 -1.70 6.09
N ARG A 203 -10.12 -2.29 4.92
CA ARG A 203 -9.09 -2.50 3.89
C ARG A 203 -8.47 -1.18 3.40
N GLN A 204 -9.30 -0.17 3.15
CA GLN A 204 -8.82 1.16 2.74
C GLN A 204 -8.00 1.82 3.85
N ALA A 205 -8.51 1.84 5.09
CA ALA A 205 -7.78 2.37 6.24
C ALA A 205 -6.42 1.68 6.44
N PHE A 206 -6.39 0.34 6.30
CA PHE A 206 -5.17 -0.44 6.44
C PHE A 206 -4.12 -0.12 5.36
N VAL A 207 -4.54 0.03 4.10
CA VAL A 207 -3.65 0.44 3.01
C VAL A 207 -3.17 1.87 3.21
N THR A 208 -4.07 2.80 3.53
CA THR A 208 -3.73 4.21 3.78
C THR A 208 -2.76 4.36 4.95
N ALA A 209 -2.99 3.66 6.06
CA ALA A 209 -2.08 3.69 7.21
C ALA A 209 -0.67 3.21 6.84
N LYS A 210 -0.56 2.11 6.11
CA LYS A 210 0.76 1.63 5.64
C LYS A 210 1.44 2.63 4.73
N LEU A 211 0.70 3.27 3.83
CA LEU A 211 1.25 4.28 2.92
C LEU A 211 1.73 5.53 3.69
N ARG A 212 1.00 5.98 4.72
CA ARG A 212 1.38 7.13 5.54
C ARG A 212 2.62 6.90 6.41
N LEU A 213 2.85 5.65 6.80
CA LEU A 213 3.93 5.26 7.72
C LEU A 213 5.19 4.75 7.02
N ILE A 214 5.26 4.80 5.68
CA ILE A 214 6.54 4.57 4.99
C ILE A 214 7.50 5.66 5.42
N PRO A 215 8.72 5.33 5.88
CA PRO A 215 9.67 6.31 6.42
C PRO A 215 9.95 7.49 5.48
N ASP A 216 10.21 8.66 6.06
CA ASP A 216 10.47 9.94 5.39
C ASP A 216 11.80 10.03 4.60
N ALA A 217 12.39 8.92 4.20
CA ALA A 217 13.43 8.92 3.16
C ALA A 217 12.90 9.49 1.83
N TRP A 218 11.58 9.69 1.74
CA TRP A 218 10.87 10.30 0.63
C TRP A 218 10.37 11.68 1.07
N SER A 219 10.67 12.70 0.28
CA SER A 219 10.36 14.11 0.58
C SER A 219 8.88 14.37 0.88
N ALA A 220 8.56 15.55 1.42
CA ALA A 220 7.18 16.02 1.64
C ALA A 220 6.30 15.90 0.37
N ASP A 221 6.91 16.06 -0.82
CA ASP A 221 6.24 15.89 -2.11
C ASP A 221 5.73 14.47 -2.33
N ASN A 222 6.41 13.46 -1.78
CA ASN A 222 5.96 12.08 -1.87
C ASN A 222 4.75 11.76 -1.00
N ARG A 223 4.48 12.51 0.07
CA ARG A 223 3.22 12.37 0.82
C ARG A 223 2.04 12.82 -0.01
N LYS A 224 2.14 13.99 -0.64
CA LYS A 224 1.13 14.50 -1.56
C LYS A 224 0.93 13.57 -2.74
N LEU A 225 2.02 13.03 -3.27
CA LEU A 225 2.00 12.06 -4.36
C LEU A 225 1.21 10.78 -4.02
N ARG A 226 1.34 10.27 -2.80
CA ARG A 226 0.63 9.05 -2.34
C ARG A 226 -0.87 9.24 -2.23
N GLU A 227 -1.33 10.47 -2.03
CA GLU A 227 -2.75 10.81 -2.03
C GLU A 227 -3.29 10.93 -3.46
N GLU A 228 -2.43 11.33 -4.41
CA GLU A 228 -2.79 11.55 -5.82
C GLU A 228 -2.56 10.33 -6.73
N ILE A 229 -1.65 9.44 -6.38
CA ILE A 229 -1.24 8.32 -7.25
C ILE A 229 -1.42 6.98 -6.55
N LEU A 230 -2.19 6.10 -7.17
CA LEU A 230 -2.25 4.70 -6.76
C LEU A 230 -0.91 4.00 -7.04
N PRO A 231 -0.45 3.09 -6.14
CA PRO A 231 0.72 2.28 -6.40
C PRO A 231 0.57 1.48 -7.70
N PRO A 232 1.67 1.18 -8.40
CA PRO A 232 1.61 0.49 -9.68
C PRO A 232 0.93 -0.87 -9.52
N ARG A 233 0.11 -1.17 -10.52
CA ARG A 233 -0.40 -2.52 -10.74
C ARG A 233 0.47 -3.16 -11.82
N SER A 234 0.55 -4.46 -11.86
CA SER A 234 1.26 -5.16 -12.93
C SER A 234 0.71 -4.86 -14.32
N ILE A 235 -0.53 -4.39 -14.41
CA ILE A 235 -1.16 -3.89 -15.63
C ILE A 235 -1.69 -2.48 -15.35
N MET A 236 -1.24 -1.50 -16.13
CA MET A 236 -1.65 -0.10 -16.05
C MET A 236 -2.35 0.31 -17.36
N LYS A 237 -3.35 1.16 -17.21
CA LYS A 237 -4.03 1.80 -18.34
C LYS A 237 -3.96 3.29 -18.18
N PHE A 238 -3.41 3.96 -19.17
CA PHE A 238 -3.32 5.40 -19.21
C PHE A 238 -4.29 5.96 -20.24
N GLU A 239 -4.98 7.03 -19.85
CA GLU A 239 -5.88 7.75 -20.74
C GLU A 239 -5.34 9.15 -20.98
N ARG A 240 -5.54 9.66 -22.19
CA ARG A 240 -5.11 11.03 -22.53
C ARG A 240 -5.99 12.03 -21.82
N GLU A 241 -5.39 12.87 -20.99
CA GLU A 241 -6.05 13.95 -20.28
C GLU A 241 -6.00 15.25 -21.09
N LYS A 242 -6.98 16.15 -20.87
CA LYS A 242 -6.92 17.51 -21.38
C LYS A 242 -6.16 18.38 -20.38
N ASN A 243 -4.85 18.50 -20.57
CA ASN A 243 -3.98 19.31 -19.69
C ASN A 243 -2.89 20.02 -20.50
N LYS A 244 -2.23 20.99 -19.84
CA LYS A 244 -1.19 21.83 -20.46
C LYS A 244 -0.04 21.01 -21.04
N LEU A 245 0.40 19.94 -20.34
CA LEU A 245 1.49 19.09 -20.82
C LEU A 245 1.12 18.38 -22.14
N ASN A 246 -0.11 17.88 -22.26
CA ASN A 246 -0.57 17.26 -23.51
C ASN A 246 -0.56 18.25 -24.67
N ASP A 247 -0.95 19.48 -24.43
CA ASP A 247 -0.96 20.52 -25.46
C ASP A 247 0.46 20.91 -25.89
N ILE A 248 1.41 20.99 -24.94
CA ILE A 248 2.83 21.19 -25.23
C ILE A 248 3.37 20.02 -26.09
N CYS A 249 3.14 18.80 -25.68
CA CYS A 249 3.61 17.61 -26.44
C CYS A 249 3.01 17.53 -27.86
N LYS A 250 1.74 17.90 -28.04
CA LYS A 250 1.11 18.00 -29.35
C LYS A 250 1.77 19.08 -30.21
N THR A 251 2.08 20.23 -29.63
CA THR A 251 2.75 21.33 -30.34
C THR A 251 4.13 20.92 -30.83
N VAL A 252 4.93 20.25 -29.97
CA VAL A 252 6.24 19.73 -30.37
C VAL A 252 6.12 18.72 -31.51
N SER A 253 5.20 17.78 -31.42
CA SER A 253 4.96 16.78 -32.46
C SER A 253 4.54 17.43 -33.78
N HIS A 254 3.68 18.45 -33.73
CA HIS A 254 3.24 19.19 -34.93
C HIS A 254 4.38 20.00 -35.57
N ASN A 255 5.19 20.70 -34.78
CA ASN A 255 6.34 21.49 -35.25
C ASN A 255 7.41 20.60 -35.89
N GLU A 256 7.69 19.43 -35.30
CA GLU A 256 8.61 18.45 -35.88
C GLU A 256 8.11 17.95 -37.24
N GLU A 257 6.82 17.64 -37.33
CA GLU A 257 6.20 17.19 -38.58
C GLU A 257 6.21 18.26 -39.67
N LEU A 258 5.96 19.53 -39.32
CA LEU A 258 6.10 20.67 -40.25
C LEU A 258 7.56 20.85 -40.75
N ARG A 259 8.53 20.64 -39.89
CA ARG A 259 9.97 20.72 -40.28
C ARG A 259 10.35 19.56 -41.19
N ARG A 260 9.79 18.37 -40.96
CA ARG A 260 10.02 17.17 -41.76
C ARG A 260 9.36 17.25 -43.14
N THR A 261 8.13 17.75 -43.23
CA THR A 261 7.37 17.85 -44.47
C THR A 261 7.88 18.92 -45.43
N LYS A 262 8.57 19.96 -44.96
CA LYS A 262 9.30 20.91 -45.79
C LYS A 262 10.44 20.26 -46.58
N LYS A 263 10.93 19.08 -46.17
CA LYS A 263 11.97 18.30 -46.89
C LYS A 263 11.43 17.17 -47.77
N THR A 264 10.19 16.72 -47.56
CA THR A 264 9.63 15.56 -48.30
C THR A 264 8.16 15.78 -48.64
N ALA A 265 7.88 16.65 -49.59
CA ALA A 265 6.53 16.81 -50.18
C ALA A 265 6.23 15.66 -51.17
N LEU A 266 6.14 14.41 -50.70
CA LEU A 266 5.91 13.27 -51.60
C LEU A 266 4.81 12.29 -51.20
N PHE A 267 4.20 12.43 -50.02
CA PHE A 267 3.01 11.65 -49.65
C PHE A 267 2.04 12.48 -48.84
N GLY A 268 1.00 12.94 -49.52
CA GLY A 268 -0.11 13.65 -48.90
C GLY A 268 -0.94 12.71 -48.03
N THR A 269 -0.60 12.64 -46.75
CA THR A 269 -1.53 12.19 -45.70
C THR A 269 -1.22 12.94 -44.43
N ASN A 270 -2.19 13.72 -43.98
CA ASN A 270 -2.24 14.32 -42.63
C ASN A 270 -2.36 13.25 -41.55
N VAL A 271 -1.39 12.35 -41.42
CA VAL A 271 -1.34 11.37 -40.35
C VAL A 271 -0.37 11.91 -39.33
N VAL A 272 -0.88 12.62 -38.33
CA VAL A 272 -0.16 12.83 -37.07
C VAL A 272 0.21 11.45 -36.58
N SER A 273 1.50 11.12 -36.58
CA SER A 273 2.01 9.83 -36.12
C SER A 273 1.45 9.57 -34.70
N ASN A 274 0.60 8.58 -34.60
CA ASN A 274 -0.03 8.16 -33.34
C ASN A 274 0.94 7.40 -32.40
N TYR A 275 2.24 7.39 -32.71
CA TYR A 275 3.27 6.58 -32.03
C TYR A 275 4.03 7.32 -30.93
N THR A 276 3.53 8.46 -30.45
CA THR A 276 4.14 9.12 -29.30
C THR A 276 3.61 8.52 -28.00
N MET A 277 4.53 8.29 -27.06
CA MET A 277 4.16 7.90 -25.69
C MET A 277 3.15 8.91 -25.11
N LEU A 278 2.15 8.42 -24.37
CA LEU A 278 1.21 9.30 -23.70
C LEU A 278 1.94 10.10 -22.62
N PRO A 279 1.80 11.45 -22.57
CA PRO A 279 2.41 12.25 -21.51
C PRO A 279 2.00 11.83 -20.11
N GLU A 280 0.78 11.35 -19.92
CA GLU A 280 0.29 10.80 -18.64
C GLU A 280 1.09 9.59 -18.18
N HIS A 281 1.50 8.73 -19.10
CA HIS A 281 2.36 7.59 -18.80
C HIS A 281 3.73 8.07 -18.27
N SER A 282 4.41 8.94 -19.02
CA SER A 282 5.69 9.52 -18.61
C SER A 282 5.58 10.24 -17.27
N ARG A 283 4.56 11.09 -17.13
CA ARG A 283 4.28 11.86 -15.92
C ARG A 283 4.09 10.97 -14.71
N TRP A 284 3.32 9.87 -14.85
CA TRP A 284 3.09 8.93 -13.77
C TRP A 284 4.39 8.26 -13.29
N PHE A 285 5.21 7.74 -14.23
CA PHE A 285 6.48 7.11 -13.89
C PHE A 285 7.46 8.08 -13.24
N ILE A 286 7.56 9.30 -13.77
CA ILE A 286 8.43 10.34 -13.23
C ILE A 286 8.02 10.73 -11.81
N LYS A 287 6.75 10.99 -11.59
CA LYS A 287 6.23 11.31 -10.25
C LYS A 287 6.39 10.16 -9.27
N TYR A 288 6.20 8.93 -9.72
CA TYR A 288 6.27 7.76 -8.84
C TYR A 288 7.71 7.38 -8.46
N PHE A 289 8.66 7.54 -9.38
CA PHE A 289 10.03 7.06 -9.22
C PHE A 289 11.09 8.15 -9.03
N SER A 290 10.73 9.41 -8.96
CA SER A 290 11.64 10.53 -8.70
C SER A 290 11.02 11.62 -7.85
N ASN A 291 11.87 12.49 -7.30
CA ASN A 291 11.48 13.67 -6.54
C ASN A 291 11.67 14.95 -7.35
N GLU A 292 11.03 16.06 -6.97
CA GLU A 292 11.32 17.37 -7.50
C GLU A 292 12.82 17.71 -7.29
N GLY A 293 13.45 18.24 -8.31
CA GLY A 293 14.89 18.53 -8.32
C GLY A 293 15.80 17.34 -8.67
N ASP A 294 15.28 16.10 -8.73
CA ASP A 294 16.05 14.93 -9.21
C ASP A 294 16.46 15.11 -10.68
N LEU A 295 17.57 14.49 -11.07
CA LEU A 295 18.09 14.51 -12.43
C LEU A 295 17.60 13.29 -13.21
N ILE A 296 16.78 13.54 -14.24
CA ILE A 296 16.23 12.51 -15.13
C ILE A 296 17.00 12.47 -16.44
N CYS A 297 17.24 11.28 -16.97
CA CYS A 297 17.82 11.09 -18.30
C CYS A 297 16.92 10.24 -19.19
N ASP A 298 16.63 10.75 -20.39
CA ASP A 298 16.11 9.97 -21.52
C ASP A 298 17.15 9.93 -22.63
N ASN A 299 17.81 8.81 -22.76
CA ASN A 299 18.90 8.65 -23.72
C ASN A 299 18.44 8.22 -25.13
N THR A 300 17.13 8.18 -25.37
CA THR A 300 16.50 7.97 -26.68
C THR A 300 15.25 8.84 -26.80
N CYS A 301 15.39 10.15 -26.53
CA CYS A 301 14.26 10.99 -26.17
C CYS A 301 13.26 11.27 -27.32
N GLY A 302 13.65 11.06 -28.58
CA GLY A 302 12.76 11.26 -29.70
C GLY A 302 12.09 12.63 -29.69
N ARG A 303 10.75 12.67 -29.66
CA ARG A 303 9.95 13.90 -29.56
C ARG A 303 9.89 14.48 -28.14
N GLY A 304 10.62 13.94 -27.17
CA GLY A 304 10.86 14.50 -25.86
C GLY A 304 9.73 14.36 -24.86
N THR A 305 8.82 13.42 -25.01
CA THR A 305 7.70 13.27 -24.08
C THR A 305 8.18 13.10 -22.62
N ASN A 306 9.19 12.26 -22.36
CA ASN A 306 9.75 12.08 -21.03
C ASN A 306 10.49 13.33 -20.54
N ILE A 307 11.22 14.04 -21.43
CA ILE A 307 11.95 15.26 -21.11
C ILE A 307 10.97 16.37 -20.71
N LEU A 308 9.92 16.58 -21.52
CA LEU A 308 8.89 17.60 -21.25
C LEU A 308 8.10 17.27 -19.98
N ALA A 309 7.77 15.99 -19.75
CA ALA A 309 7.09 15.57 -18.55
C ALA A 309 7.96 15.74 -17.30
N GLY A 310 9.26 15.40 -17.38
CA GLY A 310 10.22 15.61 -16.29
C GLY A 310 10.37 17.07 -15.91
N ALA A 311 10.59 17.91 -16.90
CA ALA A 311 10.72 19.36 -16.71
C ALA A 311 9.41 19.99 -16.18
N TYR A 312 8.24 19.55 -16.70
CA TYR A 312 6.92 20.00 -16.23
C TYR A 312 6.68 19.67 -14.75
N GLU A 313 7.19 18.56 -14.27
CA GLU A 313 7.10 18.13 -12.87
C GLU A 313 8.30 18.62 -12.01
N GLY A 314 9.08 19.60 -12.48
CA GLY A 314 10.14 20.25 -11.70
C GLY A 314 11.45 19.46 -11.59
N ARG A 315 11.70 18.48 -12.47
CA ARG A 315 12.94 17.70 -12.51
C ARG A 315 13.94 18.31 -13.46
N ALA A 316 15.23 18.25 -13.12
CA ALA A 316 16.29 18.52 -14.08
C ALA A 316 16.35 17.40 -15.14
N VAL A 317 16.59 17.73 -16.40
CA VAL A 317 16.48 16.75 -17.48
C VAL A 317 17.69 16.72 -18.41
N ILE A 318 18.09 15.52 -18.83
CA ILE A 318 19.07 15.27 -19.89
C ILE A 318 18.41 14.46 -20.99
N GLY A 319 18.47 14.94 -22.22
CA GLY A 319 17.94 14.26 -23.40
C GLY A 319 19.02 14.00 -24.43
N TYR A 320 18.95 12.82 -25.07
CA TYR A 320 19.79 12.46 -26.21
C TYR A 320 18.93 12.10 -27.41
N ASP A 321 19.30 12.65 -28.56
CA ASP A 321 18.73 12.25 -29.85
C ASP A 321 19.71 12.47 -30.99
N LEU A 322 19.67 11.61 -31.99
CA LEU A 322 20.45 11.76 -33.23
C LEU A 322 19.77 12.70 -34.24
N ASN A 323 18.51 13.04 -34.01
CA ASN A 323 17.76 13.96 -34.84
C ASN A 323 17.75 15.37 -34.21
N LYS A 324 18.54 16.27 -34.76
CA LYS A 324 18.62 17.66 -34.27
C LYS A 324 17.27 18.38 -34.28
N ASN A 325 16.40 18.09 -35.27
CA ASN A 325 15.07 18.75 -35.31
C ASN A 325 14.19 18.39 -34.11
N ASN A 326 14.31 17.17 -33.57
CA ASN A 326 13.60 16.79 -32.34
C ASN A 326 14.08 17.65 -31.18
N LEU A 327 15.40 17.76 -31.01
CA LEU A 327 16.01 18.52 -29.91
C LEU A 327 15.65 20.01 -29.98
N ASP A 328 15.70 20.62 -31.16
CA ASP A 328 15.33 22.03 -31.39
C ASP A 328 13.85 22.28 -30.99
N CYS A 329 12.97 21.34 -31.30
CA CYS A 329 11.54 21.46 -30.92
C CYS A 329 11.33 21.27 -29.42
N ILE A 330 12.11 20.39 -28.77
CA ILE A 330 12.07 20.17 -27.32
C ILE A 330 12.58 21.41 -26.60
N GLU A 331 13.71 21.97 -27.06
CA GLU A 331 14.32 23.19 -26.48
C GLU A 331 13.37 24.37 -26.54
N GLU A 332 12.79 24.64 -27.73
CA GLU A 332 11.77 25.67 -27.89
C GLU A 332 10.58 25.50 -26.93
N ALA A 333 10.14 24.27 -26.72
CA ALA A 333 9.04 23.98 -25.82
C ALA A 333 9.42 24.16 -24.33
N LEU A 334 10.63 23.76 -23.94
CA LEU A 334 11.13 23.96 -22.58
C LEU A 334 11.20 25.45 -22.24
N GLU A 335 11.79 26.25 -23.13
CA GLU A 335 11.95 27.69 -22.92
C GLU A 335 10.61 28.42 -22.88
N LYS A 336 9.72 28.13 -23.84
CA LYS A 336 8.47 28.87 -24.02
C LYS A 336 7.37 28.49 -23.04
N TYR A 337 7.24 27.22 -22.67
CA TYR A 337 6.05 26.71 -21.99
C TYR A 337 6.27 26.20 -20.58
N ILE A 338 7.50 25.81 -20.20
CA ILE A 338 7.80 25.17 -18.93
C ILE A 338 8.54 26.11 -17.97
N GLY A 339 9.49 26.90 -18.47
CA GLY A 339 10.19 27.89 -17.67
C GLY A 339 11.56 27.41 -17.18
N LYS A 340 12.06 27.98 -16.08
CA LYS A 340 13.44 27.80 -15.61
C LYS A 340 13.65 26.46 -14.90
N VAL A 341 13.73 25.38 -15.67
CA VAL A 341 14.16 24.06 -15.18
C VAL A 341 15.52 23.76 -15.81
N PRO A 342 16.52 23.24 -15.05
CA PRO A 342 17.80 22.85 -15.63
C PRO A 342 17.61 21.76 -16.69
N TYR A 343 18.12 21.97 -17.89
CA TYR A 343 18.10 20.95 -18.92
C TYR A 343 19.38 20.90 -19.71
N LYS A 344 19.65 19.74 -20.31
CA LYS A 344 20.74 19.53 -21.27
C LYS A 344 20.27 18.60 -22.38
N LEU A 345 20.39 19.06 -23.63
CA LEU A 345 20.03 18.27 -24.80
C LEU A 345 21.29 18.01 -25.64
N HIS A 346 21.58 16.73 -25.90
CA HIS A 346 22.74 16.28 -26.63
C HIS A 346 22.35 15.78 -28.02
N HIS A 347 22.83 16.43 -29.06
CA HIS A 347 22.75 15.94 -30.42
C HIS A 347 23.85 14.88 -30.66
N SER A 348 23.66 13.71 -30.02
CA SER A 348 24.64 12.62 -30.06
C SER A 348 23.97 11.27 -29.76
N CYS A 349 24.79 10.20 -29.84
CA CYS A 349 24.29 8.86 -29.62
C CYS A 349 24.07 8.58 -28.13
N GLY A 350 22.82 8.45 -27.70
CA GLY A 350 22.46 8.14 -26.32
C GLY A 350 22.78 6.70 -25.87
N VAL A 351 23.20 5.83 -26.78
CA VAL A 351 23.75 4.50 -26.44
C VAL A 351 25.13 4.66 -25.80
N GLU A 352 25.92 5.56 -26.31
CA GLU A 352 27.33 5.75 -25.91
C GLU A 352 27.50 6.76 -24.80
N MET A 353 26.67 7.81 -24.76
CA MET A 353 26.66 8.88 -23.74
C MET A 353 28.10 9.39 -23.45
N VAL A 354 28.85 9.70 -24.52
CA VAL A 354 30.28 10.04 -24.48
C VAL A 354 30.57 11.30 -23.67
N GLU A 355 29.63 12.24 -23.60
CA GLU A 355 29.74 13.49 -22.84
C GLU A 355 29.86 13.25 -21.33
N TYR A 356 29.48 12.07 -20.86
CA TYR A 356 29.59 11.66 -19.46
C TYR A 356 30.44 10.40 -19.29
N ALA A 357 31.44 10.18 -20.17
CA ALA A 357 32.29 8.97 -20.15
C ALA A 357 32.94 8.71 -18.78
N GLU A 358 33.43 9.78 -18.14
CA GLU A 358 34.12 9.73 -16.83
C GLU A 358 33.15 9.87 -15.64
N ALA A 359 31.87 10.18 -15.87
CA ALA A 359 30.89 10.36 -14.80
C ALA A 359 30.35 9.04 -14.26
N GLN A 360 30.06 9.01 -12.97
CA GLN A 360 29.41 7.87 -12.29
C GLN A 360 28.36 8.38 -11.31
N ASN A 361 27.31 7.57 -11.08
CA ASN A 361 26.32 7.80 -10.02
C ASN A 361 25.73 9.23 -10.01
N MET A 362 25.42 9.79 -11.16
CA MET A 362 24.92 11.17 -11.27
C MET A 362 23.42 11.25 -11.54
N ILE A 363 22.83 10.26 -12.21
CA ILE A 363 21.43 10.25 -12.63
C ILE A 363 20.55 9.65 -11.53
N ASP A 364 19.41 10.25 -11.28
CA ASP A 364 18.44 9.76 -10.31
C ASP A 364 17.39 8.83 -10.93
N LEU A 365 17.04 9.04 -12.20
CA LEU A 365 16.09 8.23 -12.95
C LEU A 365 16.48 8.18 -14.43
N PHE A 366 16.65 6.98 -14.98
CA PHE A 366 16.55 6.78 -16.41
C PHE A 366 15.12 6.38 -16.79
N ILE A 367 14.58 7.00 -17.83
CA ILE A 367 13.30 6.62 -18.41
C ILE A 367 13.39 6.76 -19.92
N ASN A 368 13.31 5.65 -20.65
CA ASN A 368 13.42 5.64 -22.09
C ASN A 368 12.42 4.71 -22.76
N ASP A 369 12.13 4.97 -24.02
CA ASP A 369 11.37 4.11 -24.91
C ASP A 369 12.36 3.54 -25.95
N ILE A 370 12.66 2.24 -25.84
CA ILE A 370 13.62 1.62 -26.72
C ILE A 370 13.04 1.56 -28.13
N PRO A 371 13.76 2.07 -29.13
CA PRO A 371 13.31 2.00 -30.51
C PRO A 371 13.00 0.58 -30.94
N TYR A 372 11.89 0.42 -31.66
CA TYR A 372 11.48 -0.88 -32.17
C TYR A 372 12.49 -1.39 -33.18
N ILE A 373 13.06 -2.55 -32.92
CA ILE A 373 13.90 -3.22 -33.92
C ILE A 373 13.07 -3.46 -35.19
N LEU A 374 13.68 -3.11 -36.35
CA LEU A 374 13.10 -3.37 -37.63
C LEU A 374 11.84 -2.53 -37.93
N SER A 375 11.73 -1.37 -37.29
CA SER A 375 10.77 -0.37 -37.71
C SER A 375 10.85 -0.14 -39.22
N ALA A 376 9.70 0.03 -39.88
CA ALA A 376 9.64 0.44 -41.28
C ALA A 376 10.04 1.93 -41.42
N GLU A 377 9.94 2.68 -40.34
CA GLU A 377 10.29 4.11 -40.31
C GLU A 377 11.78 4.27 -40.03
N LYS A 378 12.44 5.07 -40.84
CA LYS A 378 13.82 5.49 -40.67
C LYS A 378 13.78 6.87 -39.99
N TYR A 379 14.29 6.96 -38.75
CA TYR A 379 14.30 8.23 -38.01
C TYR A 379 15.45 9.14 -38.44
N THR A 380 16.64 8.56 -38.64
CA THR A 380 17.83 9.29 -39.10
C THR A 380 18.62 8.48 -40.14
N ASP A 381 19.57 9.11 -40.82
CA ASP A 381 20.55 8.44 -41.69
C ASP A 381 21.80 7.99 -40.93
N ASP A 382 21.88 8.27 -39.63
CA ASP A 382 23.04 7.91 -38.80
C ASP A 382 23.08 6.36 -38.61
N PRO A 383 24.21 5.72 -38.91
CA PRO A 383 24.35 4.27 -38.73
C PRO A 383 24.30 3.81 -37.27
N ARG A 384 24.48 4.73 -36.31
CA ARG A 384 24.38 4.47 -34.88
C ARG A 384 22.95 4.41 -34.36
N ASP A 385 21.98 4.86 -35.17
CA ASP A 385 20.56 4.81 -34.85
C ASP A 385 20.09 3.36 -34.71
N LEU A 386 19.56 3.01 -33.54
CA LEU A 386 19.05 1.66 -33.26
C LEU A 386 17.97 1.22 -34.25
N CYS A 387 17.15 2.16 -34.78
CA CYS A 387 16.13 1.88 -35.78
C CYS A 387 16.70 1.39 -37.12
N ASN A 388 17.94 1.73 -37.42
CA ASN A 388 18.63 1.35 -38.65
C ASN A 388 19.23 -0.06 -38.59
N ILE A 389 19.34 -0.64 -37.40
CA ILE A 389 19.94 -1.96 -37.21
C ILE A 389 18.87 -3.02 -37.55
N LYS A 390 19.20 -3.86 -38.55
CA LYS A 390 18.29 -4.93 -39.04
C LYS A 390 18.66 -6.32 -38.52
N ASP A 391 19.81 -6.45 -37.92
CA ASP A 391 20.32 -7.68 -37.33
C ASP A 391 20.08 -7.67 -35.80
N LEU A 392 19.50 -8.77 -35.27
CA LEU A 392 19.12 -8.88 -33.87
C LEU A 392 20.31 -8.89 -32.93
N ASP A 393 21.36 -9.63 -33.28
CA ASP A 393 22.54 -9.76 -32.41
C ASP A 393 23.28 -8.42 -32.31
N ARG A 394 23.40 -7.69 -33.42
CA ARG A 394 23.95 -6.34 -33.43
C ARG A 394 23.09 -5.35 -32.66
N PHE A 395 21.76 -5.48 -32.74
CA PHE A 395 20.85 -4.64 -31.98
C PHE A 395 21.04 -4.87 -30.47
N TYR A 396 21.03 -6.12 -30.02
CA TYR A 396 21.21 -6.44 -28.61
C TYR A 396 22.62 -6.09 -28.11
N ALA A 397 23.64 -6.25 -28.92
CA ALA A 397 24.98 -5.77 -28.56
C ALA A 397 25.01 -4.25 -28.32
N ARG A 398 24.27 -3.46 -29.09
CA ARG A 398 24.16 -2.00 -28.84
C ARG A 398 23.34 -1.69 -27.60
N VAL A 399 22.24 -2.43 -27.35
CA VAL A 399 21.47 -2.31 -26.10
C VAL A 399 22.31 -2.67 -24.89
N GLU A 400 23.20 -3.67 -24.98
CA GLU A 400 24.15 -4.04 -23.94
C GLU A 400 25.12 -2.91 -23.60
N VAL A 401 25.66 -2.22 -24.59
CA VAL A 401 26.49 -1.01 -24.39
C VAL A 401 25.68 0.09 -23.69
N MET A 402 24.45 0.33 -24.13
CA MET A 402 23.55 1.30 -23.52
C MET A 402 23.31 0.99 -22.03
N MET A 403 22.99 -0.26 -21.70
CA MET A 403 22.76 -0.70 -20.34
C MET A 403 24.00 -0.54 -19.45
N THR A 404 25.19 -0.82 -19.98
CA THR A 404 26.46 -0.63 -19.28
C THR A 404 26.64 0.83 -18.89
N ASN A 405 26.40 1.75 -19.82
CA ASN A 405 26.50 3.18 -19.58
C ASN A 405 25.42 3.68 -18.59
N MET A 406 24.18 3.25 -18.76
CA MET A 406 23.11 3.57 -17.81
C MET A 406 23.43 3.07 -16.39
N LYS A 407 23.93 1.83 -16.25
CA LYS A 407 24.35 1.27 -14.96
C LYS A 407 25.47 2.09 -14.31
N ARG A 408 26.43 2.57 -15.08
CA ARG A 408 27.51 3.41 -14.58
C ARG A 408 27.00 4.76 -14.07
N LEU A 409 26.07 5.37 -14.81
CA LEU A 409 25.56 6.72 -14.53
C LEU A 409 24.44 6.77 -13.49
N ILE A 410 23.62 5.72 -13.36
CA ILE A 410 22.55 5.69 -12.37
C ILE A 410 23.13 5.64 -10.94
N LYS A 411 22.57 6.42 -10.03
CA LYS A 411 22.88 6.31 -8.61
C LYS A 411 22.44 4.95 -8.08
N PRO A 412 23.16 4.37 -7.11
CA PRO A 412 22.71 3.13 -6.49
C PRO A 412 21.42 3.34 -5.68
N SER A 413 20.57 2.35 -5.68
CA SER A 413 19.43 2.24 -4.78
C SER A 413 19.86 1.63 -3.45
N ASN A 414 19.20 2.00 -2.35
CA ASN A 414 19.40 1.41 -1.03
C ASN A 414 18.02 1.17 -0.41
N TYR A 415 17.63 -0.09 -0.36
CA TYR A 415 16.30 -0.48 0.09
C TYR A 415 16.05 -0.12 1.57
N GLU A 416 17.06 -0.33 2.43
CA GLU A 416 16.97 -0.06 3.87
C GLU A 416 16.81 1.44 4.17
N LYS A 417 17.46 2.29 3.37
CA LYS A 417 17.34 3.75 3.47
C LYS A 417 16.15 4.34 2.71
N GLY A 418 15.35 3.50 2.03
CA GLY A 418 14.25 3.95 1.18
C GLY A 418 14.69 4.75 -0.05
N ILE A 419 15.95 4.62 -0.47
CA ILE A 419 16.50 5.27 -1.65
C ILE A 419 16.24 4.37 -2.85
N PHE A 420 15.49 4.89 -3.83
CA PHE A 420 15.13 4.15 -5.03
C PHE A 420 15.45 4.97 -6.27
N LYS A 421 16.42 4.49 -7.08
CA LYS A 421 16.94 5.16 -8.27
C LYS A 421 16.92 4.18 -9.45
N PRO A 422 15.81 4.10 -10.19
CA PRO A 422 15.63 3.07 -11.21
C PRO A 422 16.08 3.49 -12.61
N ILE A 423 16.25 2.45 -13.43
CA ILE A 423 16.30 2.52 -14.89
C ILE A 423 14.98 1.94 -15.40
N ILE A 424 14.17 2.74 -16.07
CA ILE A 424 12.90 2.32 -16.64
C ILE A 424 13.06 2.24 -18.15
N MET A 425 12.92 1.04 -18.69
CA MET A 425 13.01 0.76 -20.12
C MET A 425 11.66 0.30 -20.64
N LYS A 426 11.01 1.13 -21.45
CA LYS A 426 9.79 0.75 -22.15
C LYS A 426 10.14 -0.05 -23.37
N VAL A 427 9.57 -1.23 -23.50
CA VAL A 427 9.85 -2.17 -24.57
C VAL A 427 8.56 -2.73 -25.18
N GLY A 428 8.59 -2.92 -26.47
CA GLY A 428 7.49 -3.50 -27.22
C GLY A 428 7.91 -4.76 -27.95
N SER A 429 7.40 -5.92 -27.53
CA SER A 429 7.60 -7.17 -28.25
C SER A 429 6.97 -7.13 -29.63
N GLN A 430 7.54 -7.79 -30.63
CA GLN A 430 7.13 -7.73 -32.03
C GLN A 430 6.90 -9.11 -32.63
N ARG A 431 5.91 -9.21 -33.53
CA ARG A 431 5.72 -10.39 -34.37
C ARG A 431 6.24 -10.15 -35.78
N ARG A 432 6.99 -11.10 -36.29
CA ARG A 432 7.64 -10.99 -37.62
C ARG A 432 7.28 -12.10 -38.56
N GLY A 433 6.10 -12.03 -39.18
CA GLY A 433 5.71 -12.94 -40.21
C GLY A 433 6.12 -14.40 -39.92
N THR A 434 6.93 -14.98 -40.80
CA THR A 434 7.48 -16.35 -40.66
C THR A 434 8.62 -16.47 -39.65
N LYS A 435 9.21 -15.36 -39.17
CA LYS A 435 10.34 -15.36 -38.20
C LYS A 435 9.87 -15.44 -36.73
N GLY A 436 8.57 -15.56 -36.51
CA GLY A 436 8.05 -15.77 -35.17
C GLY A 436 7.84 -14.49 -34.34
N PHE A 437 7.80 -14.66 -33.01
CA PHE A 437 7.59 -13.61 -32.04
C PHE A 437 8.94 -13.24 -31.39
N ILE A 438 9.28 -11.96 -31.38
CA ILE A 438 10.47 -11.43 -30.72
C ILE A 438 10.00 -10.85 -29.39
N ASP A 439 10.35 -11.52 -28.29
CA ASP A 439 10.04 -11.05 -26.93
C ASP A 439 11.18 -10.18 -26.40
N MET A 440 11.22 -8.93 -26.88
CA MET A 440 12.24 -7.97 -26.46
C MET A 440 12.27 -7.75 -24.94
N ALA A 441 11.13 -7.89 -24.25
CA ALA A 441 11.09 -7.69 -22.81
C ALA A 441 11.92 -8.77 -22.09
N THR A 442 11.76 -10.04 -22.48
CA THR A 442 12.55 -11.14 -21.91
C THR A 442 14.02 -11.04 -22.30
N ASP A 443 14.33 -10.70 -23.55
CA ASP A 443 15.71 -10.58 -24.00
C ASP A 443 16.46 -9.48 -23.26
N ILE A 444 15.84 -8.31 -23.09
CA ILE A 444 16.42 -7.18 -22.34
C ILE A 444 16.55 -7.50 -20.84
N GLU A 445 15.60 -8.21 -20.26
CA GLU A 445 15.70 -8.68 -18.87
C GLU A 445 16.92 -9.62 -18.70
N MET A 446 17.14 -10.53 -19.62
CA MET A 446 18.31 -11.42 -19.59
C MET A 446 19.63 -10.64 -19.72
N LEU A 447 19.71 -9.65 -20.62
CA LEU A 447 20.84 -8.77 -20.73
C LEU A 447 21.09 -7.98 -19.42
N ALA A 448 20.06 -7.42 -18.83
CA ALA A 448 20.15 -6.68 -17.57
C ALA A 448 20.75 -7.53 -16.44
N ARG A 449 20.29 -8.76 -16.30
CA ARG A 449 20.81 -9.74 -15.32
C ARG A 449 22.29 -10.02 -15.53
N LYS A 450 22.74 -10.18 -16.78
CA LYS A 450 24.15 -10.35 -17.12
C LYS A 450 25.01 -9.19 -16.63
N HIS A 451 24.46 -7.99 -16.60
CA HIS A 451 25.13 -6.78 -16.10
C HIS A 451 24.85 -6.48 -14.63
N SER A 452 24.33 -7.43 -13.86
CA SER A 452 24.01 -7.25 -12.44
C SER A 452 23.03 -6.09 -12.17
N LEU A 453 22.16 -5.79 -13.11
CA LEU A 453 20.97 -4.99 -12.88
C LEU A 453 19.85 -5.91 -12.40
N ILE A 454 19.18 -5.52 -11.32
CA ILE A 454 18.14 -6.34 -10.73
C ILE A 454 16.79 -5.85 -11.27
N LEU A 455 16.02 -6.76 -11.84
CA LEU A 455 14.63 -6.46 -12.20
C LEU A 455 13.83 -6.28 -10.91
N HIS A 456 13.41 -5.03 -10.66
CA HIS A 456 12.60 -4.68 -9.50
C HIS A 456 11.12 -4.87 -9.78
N ASP A 457 10.68 -4.46 -10.98
CA ASP A 457 9.27 -4.57 -11.37
C ASP A 457 9.10 -4.73 -12.89
N LYS A 458 7.96 -5.28 -13.28
CA LYS A 458 7.54 -5.43 -14.67
C LYS A 458 6.10 -4.93 -14.81
N ILE A 459 5.94 -3.73 -15.35
CA ILE A 459 4.65 -3.04 -15.45
C ILE A 459 4.18 -3.06 -16.89
N MET A 460 3.07 -3.74 -17.15
CA MET A 460 2.46 -3.78 -18.47
C MET A 460 1.54 -2.58 -18.68
N ASN A 461 1.73 -1.86 -19.78
CA ASN A 461 0.88 -0.77 -20.20
C ASN A 461 -0.11 -1.28 -21.26
N GLU A 462 -1.40 -1.23 -20.93
CA GLU A 462 -2.46 -1.59 -21.89
C GLU A 462 -2.52 -0.55 -23.01
N LEU A 463 -2.33 -1.01 -24.24
CA LEU A 463 -2.47 -0.18 -25.43
C LEU A 463 -3.94 -0.15 -25.87
N ARG A 464 -4.43 1.04 -26.23
CA ARG A 464 -5.70 1.10 -26.96
C ARG A 464 -5.51 0.40 -28.30
N PRO A 465 -6.42 -0.49 -28.70
CA PRO A 465 -6.39 -1.08 -30.02
C PRO A 465 -6.64 0.05 -31.04
N SER A 466 -5.56 0.63 -31.53
CA SER A 466 -5.62 1.80 -32.42
C SER A 466 -5.88 1.48 -33.88
N MET A 467 -5.96 0.22 -34.24
CA MET A 467 -6.20 -0.14 -35.65
C MET A 467 -6.70 -1.56 -35.72
N GLN A 468 -7.95 -1.68 -35.88
CA GLN A 468 -8.36 -1.86 -36.48
C GLN A 468 -8.75 -3.04 -37.32
N SER A 469 -9.61 -2.91 -38.21
CA SER A 469 -10.12 -3.95 -39.07
C SER A 469 -9.01 -4.76 -39.80
N TYR A 470 -7.95 -4.09 -40.26
CA TYR A 470 -6.85 -4.80 -40.98
C TYR A 470 -6.05 -5.73 -40.06
N ILE A 471 -5.62 -5.25 -38.86
CA ILE A 471 -4.86 -6.08 -37.93
C ILE A 471 -5.74 -7.18 -37.34
N ILE A 472 -7.00 -6.88 -37.03
CA ILE A 472 -7.99 -7.86 -36.59
C ILE A 472 -8.17 -8.95 -37.61
N ASN A 473 -8.46 -8.60 -38.86
CA ASN A 473 -8.63 -9.56 -39.93
C ASN A 473 -7.37 -10.39 -40.18
N THR A 474 -6.19 -9.76 -40.17
CA THR A 474 -4.91 -10.46 -40.32
C THR A 474 -4.63 -11.40 -39.16
N SER A 475 -4.99 -11.03 -37.95
CA SER A 475 -4.81 -11.91 -36.78
C SER A 475 -5.68 -13.14 -36.83
N PHE A 476 -6.93 -13.01 -37.27
CA PHE A 476 -7.82 -14.16 -37.52
C PHE A 476 -7.32 -15.06 -38.62
N GLN A 477 -6.90 -14.50 -39.76
CA GLN A 477 -6.39 -15.27 -40.87
C GLN A 477 -5.12 -16.04 -40.57
N LYS A 478 -4.19 -15.42 -39.83
CA LYS A 478 -2.87 -15.98 -39.51
C LYS A 478 -2.79 -16.61 -38.11
N ARG A 479 -3.92 -16.65 -37.39
CA ARG A 479 -4.05 -17.25 -36.04
C ARG A 479 -2.98 -16.82 -35.05
N PHE A 480 -2.84 -15.50 -34.83
CA PHE A 480 -1.98 -14.96 -33.82
C PHE A 480 -2.74 -14.00 -32.89
N THR A 481 -2.23 -13.81 -31.66
CA THR A 481 -2.77 -12.83 -30.71
C THR A 481 -2.32 -11.42 -31.09
N MET A 482 -3.22 -10.44 -30.97
CA MET A 482 -2.88 -9.04 -31.19
C MET A 482 -2.02 -8.54 -30.03
N LYS A 483 -1.06 -7.66 -30.31
CA LYS A 483 -0.32 -6.94 -29.29
C LYS A 483 -1.22 -5.87 -28.69
N ILE A 484 -1.56 -6.01 -27.41
CA ILE A 484 -2.41 -5.07 -26.66
C ILE A 484 -1.69 -4.39 -25.50
N HIS A 485 -0.39 -4.65 -25.33
CA HIS A 485 0.39 -4.07 -24.24
C HIS A 485 1.84 -3.80 -24.65
N GLU A 486 2.46 -2.87 -23.93
CA GLU A 486 3.89 -2.66 -23.85
C GLU A 486 4.36 -2.92 -22.45
N THR A 487 5.62 -3.28 -22.28
CA THR A 487 6.20 -3.62 -20.98
C THR A 487 7.19 -2.55 -20.56
N ASN A 488 7.05 -2.02 -19.35
CA ASN A 488 8.03 -1.20 -18.70
C ASN A 488 8.82 -2.09 -17.74
N LEU A 489 10.10 -2.27 -18.03
CA LEU A 489 11.05 -3.00 -17.19
C LEU A 489 11.71 -2.00 -16.26
N VAL A 490 11.55 -2.20 -14.96
CA VAL A 490 12.11 -1.35 -13.91
C VAL A 490 13.31 -2.06 -13.30
N PHE A 491 14.50 -1.57 -13.58
CA PHE A 491 15.74 -2.13 -13.06
C PHE A 491 16.35 -1.23 -12.01
N VAL A 492 17.06 -1.82 -11.06
CA VAL A 492 17.83 -1.12 -10.04
C VAL A 492 19.26 -1.66 -9.94
N LYS A 493 20.16 -0.77 -9.54
CA LYS A 493 21.50 -1.10 -9.06
C LYS A 493 21.54 -0.86 -7.56
N TYR A 494 21.88 -1.86 -6.77
CA TYR A 494 22.16 -1.69 -5.34
C TYR A 494 23.63 -1.36 -5.07
N GLU A 495 23.90 -0.80 -3.87
CA GLU A 495 25.25 -0.51 -3.38
C GLU A 495 26.09 -1.77 -3.26
#